data_4fe984ccd5e41bce3f6955d452616f12
#
_entry.id   4fe984ccd5e41bce3f6955d452616f12
#
_cell.length_a   1.000
_cell.length_b   1.000
_cell.length_c   1.000
_cell.angle_alpha   90.00
_cell.angle_beta   90.00
_cell.angle_gamma   90.00
#
_symmetry.space_group_name_H-M   'P 1'
#
loop_
_entity.id
_entity.type
_entity.pdbx_description
1 polymer ?
#
loop_
_entity_poly.entity_id
_entity_poly.type
_entity_poly.pdbx_seq_one_letter_code
_entity_poly.pdbx_strand_id
1 'polypeptide(L)'
;MAAEIILETKDLGINFSGLKAVDGVNFRLREGEIRSVIGPNGAGKTTFFNLLAGNLRPTKGEIWFRGKNIAGVPQHKICRKGITKSHQITSIFPGLSVFENIRLSAQMRVTQYNFWGEYRRIDKVNEKVMSILEEIGLTDKKNRVAANLTYGDQRYLEIGITLATDPVILLLDEPTAGMTPAETRETMKLIQKLAKKLTIVIVEHDMSVVWGISHYITVLHNGATLAEGTPPEIKNNDDVRRVYLGGH
;
A
#
# COMPACT_ATOMS: atom_id res chain seq x y z
N MET A 1 19.46 2.51 17.08
CA MET A 1 19.36 3.76 16.32
C MET A 1 17.87 3.97 16.04
N ALA A 2 17.33 5.19 16.21
CA ALA A 2 15.94 5.47 15.85
C ALA A 2 15.78 5.30 14.32
N ALA A 3 14.73 4.58 13.87
CA ALA A 3 14.47 4.37 12.45
C ALA A 3 14.24 5.74 11.76
N GLU A 4 14.84 5.92 10.59
CA GLU A 4 14.80 7.16 9.82
C GLU A 4 13.39 7.43 9.28
N ILE A 5 12.96 8.70 9.25
CA ILE A 5 11.70 9.09 8.61
C ILE A 5 11.90 9.03 7.10
N ILE A 6 11.21 8.07 6.46
CA ILE A 6 11.31 7.86 5.02
C ILE A 6 10.27 8.67 4.24
N LEU A 7 9.11 8.94 4.85
CA LEU A 7 8.02 9.75 4.27
C LEU A 7 7.40 10.65 5.33
N GLU A 8 7.21 11.92 4.98
CA GLU A 8 6.56 12.91 5.85
C GLU A 8 5.55 13.74 5.04
N THR A 9 4.41 14.07 5.63
CA THR A 9 3.52 15.11 5.08
C THR A 9 3.45 16.29 6.03
N LYS A 10 3.35 17.51 5.47
CA LYS A 10 3.25 18.76 6.22
C LYS A 10 2.04 19.54 5.74
N ASP A 11 1.09 19.77 6.63
CA ASP A 11 -0.17 20.48 6.38
C ASP A 11 -0.89 20.01 5.09
N LEU A 12 -0.83 18.67 4.82
CA LEU A 12 -1.34 18.10 3.58
C LEU A 12 -2.86 18.24 3.51
N GLY A 13 -3.35 18.79 2.39
CA GLY A 13 -4.79 18.95 2.19
C GLY A 13 -5.21 18.91 0.73
N ILE A 14 -6.46 18.47 0.53
CA ILE A 14 -7.15 18.53 -0.75
C ILE A 14 -8.61 18.92 -0.55
N ASN A 15 -9.08 19.83 -1.42
CA ASN A 15 -10.44 20.34 -1.43
C ASN A 15 -11.10 20.00 -2.79
N PHE A 16 -12.28 19.39 -2.76
CA PHE A 16 -13.12 19.12 -3.92
C PHE A 16 -14.36 20.04 -3.86
N SER A 17 -14.39 21.09 -4.67
CA SER A 17 -15.56 21.98 -4.78
C SER A 17 -16.14 22.41 -3.42
N GLY A 18 -15.26 22.75 -2.45
CA GLY A 18 -15.66 23.18 -1.11
C GLY A 18 -15.62 22.09 -0.03
N LEU A 19 -15.62 20.81 -0.39
CA LEU A 19 -15.47 19.72 0.55
C LEU A 19 -13.98 19.45 0.82
N LYS A 20 -13.53 19.68 2.04
CA LYS A 20 -12.18 19.34 2.49
C LYS A 20 -12.09 17.85 2.81
N ALA A 21 -11.69 17.05 1.83
CA ALA A 21 -11.57 15.60 2.01
C ALA A 21 -10.32 15.18 2.82
N VAL A 22 -9.25 15.99 2.76
CA VAL A 22 -8.08 15.92 3.65
C VAL A 22 -7.74 17.36 4.03
N ASP A 23 -7.55 17.66 5.30
CA ASP A 23 -7.29 19.02 5.81
C ASP A 23 -6.19 19.02 6.89
N GLY A 24 -5.00 19.45 6.51
CA GLY A 24 -3.90 19.69 7.43
C GLY A 24 -3.24 18.42 8.00
N VAL A 25 -3.26 17.29 7.28
CA VAL A 25 -2.68 16.05 7.78
C VAL A 25 -1.15 16.15 7.83
N ASN A 26 -0.61 15.98 9.05
CA ASN A 26 0.81 15.81 9.32
C ASN A 26 1.05 14.34 9.65
N PHE A 27 1.86 13.66 8.85
CA PHE A 27 2.07 12.22 8.94
C PHE A 27 3.55 11.93 8.81
N ARG A 28 4.08 11.02 9.62
CA ARG A 28 5.50 10.62 9.59
C ARG A 28 5.60 9.11 9.59
N LEU A 29 6.24 8.56 8.56
CA LEU A 29 6.45 7.13 8.38
C LEU A 29 7.93 6.81 8.52
N ARG A 30 8.26 5.85 9.38
CA ARG A 30 9.64 5.39 9.57
C ARG A 30 9.94 4.21 8.65
N GLU A 31 11.20 4.08 8.25
CA GLU A 31 11.64 2.93 7.44
C GLU A 31 11.43 1.60 8.19
N GLY A 32 10.89 0.59 7.49
CA GLY A 32 10.57 -0.72 8.07
C GLY A 32 9.31 -0.75 8.96
N GLU A 33 8.57 0.37 9.05
CA GLU A 33 7.34 0.45 9.83
C GLU A 33 6.15 -0.16 9.08
N ILE A 34 5.27 -0.87 9.81
CA ILE A 34 3.89 -1.12 9.37
C ILE A 34 3.01 -0.07 10.05
N ARG A 35 2.48 0.87 9.26
CA ARG A 35 1.57 1.91 9.73
C ARG A 35 0.16 1.65 9.21
N SER A 36 -0.80 1.53 10.11
CA SER A 36 -2.21 1.52 9.71
C SER A 36 -2.81 2.92 9.73
N VAL A 37 -3.62 3.22 8.72
CA VAL A 37 -4.45 4.42 8.66
C VAL A 37 -5.90 3.98 8.77
N ILE A 38 -6.55 4.33 9.87
CA ILE A 38 -7.91 3.94 10.18
C ILE A 38 -8.81 5.18 10.34
N GLY A 39 -10.11 4.97 10.40
CA GLY A 39 -11.11 6.03 10.55
C GLY A 39 -12.46 5.58 10.00
N PRO A 40 -13.57 6.24 10.34
CA PRO A 40 -14.89 5.93 9.82
C PRO A 40 -14.97 6.14 8.29
N ASN A 41 -16.11 5.73 7.71
CA ASN A 41 -16.39 6.03 6.31
C ASN A 41 -16.44 7.55 6.11
N GLY A 42 -15.84 8.02 5.01
CA GLY A 42 -15.73 9.47 4.74
C GLY A 42 -14.61 10.19 5.52
N ALA A 43 -13.82 9.51 6.36
CA ALA A 43 -12.72 10.14 7.11
C ALA A 43 -11.55 10.66 6.26
N GLY A 44 -11.53 10.37 4.94
CA GLY A 44 -10.48 10.83 4.03
C GLY A 44 -9.36 9.81 3.76
N LYS A 45 -9.44 8.58 4.27
CA LYS A 45 -8.40 7.54 4.15
C LYS A 45 -7.97 7.27 2.70
N THR A 46 -8.91 6.92 1.82
CA THR A 46 -8.63 6.65 0.40
C THR A 46 -8.09 7.88 -0.33
N THR A 47 -8.60 9.07 0.03
CA THR A 47 -8.10 10.34 -0.52
C THR A 47 -6.66 10.59 -0.09
N PHE A 48 -6.33 10.38 1.18
CA PHE A 48 -4.98 10.48 1.71
C PHE A 48 -4.01 9.50 1.00
N PHE A 49 -4.41 8.24 0.84
CA PHE A 49 -3.64 7.25 0.09
C PHE A 49 -3.40 7.67 -1.37
N ASN A 50 -4.42 8.22 -2.03
CA ASN A 50 -4.31 8.69 -3.41
C ASN A 50 -3.38 9.92 -3.53
N LEU A 51 -3.31 10.77 -2.50
CA LEU A 51 -2.33 11.86 -2.43
C LEU A 51 -0.90 11.31 -2.31
N LEU A 52 -0.66 10.34 -1.42
CA LEU A 52 0.66 9.70 -1.24
C LEU A 52 1.12 8.98 -2.51
N ALA A 53 0.20 8.30 -3.21
CA ALA A 53 0.47 7.58 -4.44
C ALA A 53 0.61 8.48 -5.68
N GLY A 54 0.26 9.78 -5.58
CA GLY A 54 0.27 10.73 -6.71
C GLY A 54 -0.87 10.54 -7.71
N ASN A 55 -1.94 9.87 -7.30
CA ASN A 55 -3.19 9.76 -8.06
C ASN A 55 -4.01 11.06 -7.97
N LEU A 56 -3.81 11.81 -6.89
CA LEU A 56 -4.42 13.12 -6.66
C LEU A 56 -3.32 14.15 -6.40
N ARG A 57 -3.58 15.38 -6.83
CA ARG A 57 -2.69 16.52 -6.56
C ARG A 57 -3.22 17.27 -5.34
N PRO A 58 -2.40 17.51 -4.30
CA PRO A 58 -2.83 18.27 -3.14
C PRO A 58 -3.15 19.73 -3.53
N THR A 59 -4.11 20.34 -2.84
CA THR A 59 -4.41 21.78 -2.96
C THR A 59 -3.55 22.62 -2.01
N LYS A 60 -3.04 21.98 -0.93
CA LYS A 60 -2.09 22.61 0.00
C LYS A 60 -1.17 21.56 0.63
N GLY A 61 -0.08 22.03 1.21
CA GLY A 61 0.87 21.20 1.96
C GLY A 61 1.88 20.48 1.09
N GLU A 62 2.69 19.68 1.74
CA GLU A 62 3.86 19.05 1.16
C GLU A 62 3.88 17.55 1.46
N ILE A 63 4.53 16.78 0.57
CA ILE A 63 4.83 15.35 0.77
C ILE A 63 6.33 15.17 0.55
N TRP A 64 7.05 14.78 1.57
CA TRP A 64 8.49 14.56 1.53
C TRP A 64 8.80 13.07 1.53
N PHE A 65 9.52 12.60 0.54
CA PHE A 65 10.01 11.24 0.45
C PHE A 65 11.53 11.24 0.30
N ARG A 66 12.25 10.64 1.26
CA ARG A 66 13.71 10.63 1.30
C ARG A 66 14.29 12.03 1.10
N GLY A 67 13.78 13.01 1.84
CA GLY A 67 14.23 14.40 1.81
C GLY A 67 13.88 15.19 0.55
N LYS A 68 13.06 14.65 -0.35
CA LYS A 68 12.62 15.33 -1.59
C LYS A 68 11.11 15.55 -1.56
N ASN A 69 10.68 16.78 -1.85
CA ASN A 69 9.25 17.07 -2.00
C ASN A 69 8.72 16.43 -3.29
N ILE A 70 7.66 15.61 -3.13
CA ILE A 70 6.99 14.89 -4.22
C ILE A 70 5.52 15.30 -4.38
N ALA A 71 5.06 16.35 -3.69
CA ALA A 71 3.69 16.84 -3.81
C ALA A 71 3.35 17.19 -5.27
N GLY A 72 2.23 16.64 -5.77
CA GLY A 72 1.79 16.85 -7.15
C GLY A 72 2.61 16.14 -8.25
N VAL A 73 3.58 15.31 -7.87
CA VAL A 73 4.27 14.43 -8.81
C VAL A 73 3.31 13.31 -9.24
N PRO A 74 3.16 13.02 -10.55
CA PRO A 74 2.19 12.03 -11.02
C PRO A 74 2.59 10.60 -10.64
N GLN A 75 1.58 9.74 -10.46
CA GLN A 75 1.68 8.35 -9.98
C GLN A 75 2.82 7.55 -10.63
N HIS A 76 2.94 7.56 -11.96
CA HIS A 76 3.97 6.78 -12.64
C HIS A 76 5.41 7.18 -12.27
N LYS A 77 5.62 8.47 -11.92
CA LYS A 77 6.92 8.96 -11.43
C LYS A 77 7.12 8.63 -9.95
N ILE A 78 6.05 8.65 -9.14
CA ILE A 78 6.09 8.23 -7.73
C ILE A 78 6.38 6.74 -7.62
N CYS A 79 5.74 5.90 -8.43
CA CYS A 79 6.03 4.47 -8.52
C CYS A 79 7.51 4.22 -8.86
N ARG A 80 8.07 4.94 -9.82
CA ARG A 80 9.50 4.84 -10.15
C ARG A 80 10.43 5.28 -9.02
N LYS A 81 9.97 6.13 -8.12
CA LYS A 81 10.72 6.53 -6.91
C LYS A 81 10.64 5.49 -5.79
N GLY A 82 9.71 4.53 -5.89
CA GLY A 82 9.58 3.43 -4.95
C GLY A 82 8.36 3.51 -4.02
N ILE A 83 7.37 4.34 -4.29
CA ILE A 83 6.07 4.32 -3.59
C ILE A 83 5.04 3.71 -4.52
N THR A 84 4.50 2.55 -4.17
CA THR A 84 3.52 1.86 -5.00
C THR A 84 2.28 1.51 -4.19
N LYS A 85 1.12 1.80 -4.75
CA LYS A 85 -0.19 1.49 -4.17
C LYS A 85 -0.77 0.25 -4.83
N SER A 86 -1.26 -0.71 -4.04
CA SER A 86 -2.17 -1.74 -4.53
C SER A 86 -3.52 -1.11 -4.88
N HIS A 87 -4.15 -1.55 -5.95
CA HIS A 87 -5.44 -1.00 -6.36
C HIS A 87 -6.57 -1.78 -5.69
N GLN A 88 -7.62 -1.06 -5.29
CA GLN A 88 -8.85 -1.62 -4.72
C GLN A 88 -9.71 -2.37 -5.76
N ILE A 89 -9.50 -2.06 -7.06
CA ILE A 89 -10.13 -2.76 -8.19
C ILE A 89 -9.01 -3.54 -8.89
N THR A 90 -9.24 -4.83 -9.07
CA THR A 90 -8.33 -5.83 -9.65
C THR A 90 -7.50 -5.28 -10.81
N SER A 91 -6.24 -4.93 -10.56
CA SER A 91 -5.27 -4.54 -11.60
C SER A 91 -4.66 -5.75 -12.29
N ILE A 92 -5.33 -6.92 -12.20
CA ILE A 92 -4.93 -8.13 -12.87
C ILE A 92 -5.43 -8.13 -14.31
N PHE A 93 -4.66 -8.67 -15.19
CA PHE A 93 -5.09 -9.02 -16.55
C PHE A 93 -5.73 -10.41 -16.50
N PRO A 94 -7.07 -10.51 -16.51
CA PRO A 94 -7.76 -11.77 -16.18
C PRO A 94 -7.49 -12.87 -17.20
N GLY A 95 -7.20 -12.52 -18.46
CA GLY A 95 -6.89 -13.46 -19.54
C GLY A 95 -5.43 -13.93 -19.56
N LEU A 96 -4.55 -13.36 -18.75
CA LEU A 96 -3.15 -13.74 -18.69
C LEU A 96 -2.90 -14.73 -17.53
N SER A 97 -1.80 -15.49 -17.62
CA SER A 97 -1.36 -16.33 -16.50
C SER A 97 -0.89 -15.49 -15.32
N VAL A 98 -0.82 -16.10 -14.14
CA VAL A 98 -0.25 -15.50 -12.92
C VAL A 98 1.17 -15.00 -13.18
N PHE A 99 1.99 -15.82 -13.85
CA PHE A 99 3.35 -15.46 -14.22
C PHE A 99 3.40 -14.22 -15.11
N GLU A 100 2.59 -14.18 -16.18
CA GLU A 100 2.58 -13.07 -17.13
C GLU A 100 2.10 -11.76 -16.49
N ASN A 101 1.14 -11.82 -15.57
CA ASN A 101 0.69 -10.65 -14.83
C ASN A 101 1.85 -9.98 -14.07
N ILE A 102 2.64 -10.75 -13.32
CA ILE A 102 3.79 -10.23 -12.56
C ILE A 102 4.88 -9.79 -13.53
N ARG A 103 5.12 -10.55 -14.61
CA ARG A 103 6.16 -10.27 -15.61
C ARG A 103 5.97 -8.91 -16.26
N LEU A 104 4.75 -8.54 -16.62
CA LEU A 104 4.45 -7.23 -17.21
C LEU A 104 4.91 -6.08 -16.29
N SER A 105 4.65 -6.17 -15.01
CA SER A 105 5.09 -5.15 -14.04
C SER A 105 6.60 -5.16 -13.82
N ALA A 106 7.22 -6.33 -13.78
CA ALA A 106 8.67 -6.47 -13.63
C ALA A 106 9.42 -5.85 -14.82
N GLN A 107 8.89 -5.97 -16.04
CA GLN A 107 9.48 -5.39 -17.25
C GLN A 107 9.52 -3.87 -17.23
N MET A 108 8.56 -3.19 -16.61
CA MET A 108 8.51 -1.72 -16.56
C MET A 108 9.76 -1.08 -15.91
N ARG A 109 10.46 -1.80 -15.05
CA ARG A 109 11.72 -1.35 -14.42
C ARG A 109 12.96 -1.64 -15.29
N VAL A 110 12.89 -2.60 -16.20
CA VAL A 110 14.03 -3.11 -16.97
C VAL A 110 14.14 -2.44 -18.35
N THR A 111 13.09 -1.81 -18.85
CA THR A 111 13.07 -1.13 -20.15
C THR A 111 13.77 0.24 -20.08
N GLN A 112 15.10 0.23 -19.99
CA GLN A 112 15.94 1.30 -20.54
C GLN A 112 16.60 0.76 -21.80
N TYR A 113 16.35 1.43 -22.91
CA TYR A 113 16.77 1.16 -24.27
C TYR A 113 18.20 0.64 -24.41
N ASN A 114 18.38 -0.67 -24.61
CA ASN A 114 19.62 -1.26 -25.08
C ASN A 114 19.33 -2.58 -25.81
N PHE A 115 19.30 -2.53 -27.12
CA PHE A 115 18.91 -3.63 -28.01
C PHE A 115 19.84 -4.86 -27.96
N TRP A 116 21.03 -4.75 -27.41
CA TRP A 116 22.06 -5.81 -27.42
C TRP A 116 22.09 -6.70 -26.17
N GLY A 117 21.18 -6.49 -25.22
CA GLY A 117 21.12 -7.23 -23.95
C GLY A 117 19.82 -8.01 -23.67
N GLU A 118 19.02 -8.27 -24.72
CA GLU A 118 17.64 -8.78 -24.56
C GLU A 118 17.56 -10.14 -23.84
N TYR A 119 18.40 -11.10 -24.18
CA TYR A 119 18.33 -12.45 -23.63
C TYR A 119 18.62 -12.49 -22.12
N ARG A 120 19.70 -11.87 -21.67
CA ARG A 120 20.04 -11.78 -20.24
C ARG A 120 19.05 -10.96 -19.40
N ARG A 121 18.28 -10.09 -20.05
CA ARG A 121 17.21 -9.32 -19.42
C ARG A 121 15.97 -10.17 -19.18
N ILE A 122 15.60 -11.01 -20.11
CA ILE A 122 14.46 -11.92 -19.98
C ILE A 122 14.70 -12.86 -18.81
N ASP A 123 15.89 -13.44 -18.68
CA ASP A 123 16.23 -14.34 -17.58
C ASP A 123 16.12 -13.63 -16.23
N LYS A 124 16.69 -12.44 -16.08
CA LYS A 124 16.59 -11.64 -14.83
C LYS A 124 15.14 -11.29 -14.47
N VAL A 125 14.32 -10.95 -15.46
CA VAL A 125 12.88 -10.69 -15.24
C VAL A 125 12.19 -11.97 -14.78
N ASN A 126 12.46 -13.10 -15.43
CA ASN A 126 11.87 -14.39 -15.08
C ASN A 126 12.30 -14.85 -13.68
N GLU A 127 13.58 -14.72 -13.31
CA GLU A 127 14.09 -15.01 -11.97
C GLU A 127 13.38 -14.15 -10.91
N LYS A 128 13.22 -12.86 -11.18
CA LYS A 128 12.49 -11.94 -10.29
C LYS A 128 11.03 -12.37 -10.15
N VAL A 129 10.35 -12.71 -11.24
CA VAL A 129 8.96 -13.19 -11.21
C VAL A 129 8.85 -14.46 -10.36
N MET A 130 9.77 -15.42 -10.54
CA MET A 130 9.76 -16.65 -9.76
C MET A 130 9.97 -16.38 -8.26
N SER A 131 10.89 -15.49 -7.91
CA SER A 131 11.10 -15.07 -6.52
C SER A 131 9.85 -14.42 -5.89
N ILE A 132 9.15 -13.58 -6.66
CA ILE A 132 7.89 -12.96 -6.20
C ILE A 132 6.81 -14.02 -6.02
N LEU A 133 6.67 -14.96 -6.97
CA LEU A 133 5.70 -16.05 -6.89
C LEU A 133 5.90 -16.91 -5.63
N GLU A 134 7.17 -17.19 -5.28
CA GLU A 134 7.52 -17.89 -4.05
C GLU A 134 7.18 -17.03 -2.81
N GLU A 135 7.44 -15.73 -2.86
CA GLU A 135 7.17 -14.81 -1.76
C GLU A 135 5.68 -14.71 -1.43
N ILE A 136 4.81 -14.68 -2.47
CA ILE A 136 3.34 -14.62 -2.33
C ILE A 136 2.65 -15.98 -2.31
N GLY A 137 3.39 -17.09 -2.40
CA GLY A 137 2.84 -18.45 -2.32
C GLY A 137 2.03 -18.91 -3.53
N LEU A 138 2.31 -18.38 -4.73
CA LEU A 138 1.58 -18.74 -5.97
C LEU A 138 2.43 -19.51 -7.00
N THR A 139 3.55 -20.07 -6.60
CA THR A 139 4.47 -20.82 -7.50
C THR A 139 3.77 -21.94 -8.24
N ASP A 140 2.94 -22.72 -7.56
CA ASP A 140 2.24 -23.88 -8.14
C ASP A 140 1.14 -23.45 -9.13
N LYS A 141 0.70 -22.18 -9.02
CA LYS A 141 -0.37 -21.59 -9.84
C LYS A 141 0.17 -20.71 -10.97
N LYS A 142 1.50 -20.63 -11.16
CA LYS A 142 2.14 -19.70 -12.10
C LYS A 142 1.58 -19.71 -13.52
N ASN A 143 1.20 -20.90 -14.01
CA ASN A 143 0.65 -21.08 -15.37
C ASN A 143 -0.88 -20.98 -15.42
N ARG A 144 -1.55 -20.83 -14.26
CA ARG A 144 -3.01 -20.70 -14.20
C ARG A 144 -3.42 -19.32 -14.72
N VAL A 145 -4.50 -19.26 -15.48
CA VAL A 145 -5.12 -18.00 -15.92
C VAL A 145 -5.67 -17.29 -14.70
N ALA A 146 -5.38 -15.99 -14.58
CA ALA A 146 -5.69 -15.19 -13.39
C ALA A 146 -7.20 -15.14 -13.07
N ALA A 147 -8.06 -15.16 -14.09
CA ALA A 147 -9.52 -15.24 -13.90
C ALA A 147 -9.99 -16.51 -13.16
N ASN A 148 -9.20 -17.59 -13.20
CA ASN A 148 -9.52 -18.88 -12.58
C ASN A 148 -8.95 -19.05 -11.16
N LEU A 149 -8.37 -17.98 -10.60
CA LEU A 149 -7.90 -17.96 -9.23
C LEU A 149 -9.05 -17.76 -8.25
N THR A 150 -8.87 -18.24 -7.01
CA THR A 150 -9.74 -17.83 -5.89
C THR A 150 -9.58 -16.34 -5.61
N TYR A 151 -10.52 -15.74 -4.92
CA TYR A 151 -10.45 -14.33 -4.56
C TYR A 151 -9.17 -14.00 -3.74
N GLY A 152 -8.82 -14.83 -2.77
CA GLY A 152 -7.60 -14.68 -1.98
C GLY A 152 -6.33 -14.77 -2.84
N ASP A 153 -6.28 -15.73 -3.78
CA ASP A 153 -5.15 -15.85 -4.72
C ASP A 153 -5.02 -14.62 -5.63
N GLN A 154 -6.16 -14.05 -6.07
CA GLN A 154 -6.15 -12.82 -6.88
C GLN A 154 -5.57 -11.65 -6.07
N ARG A 155 -5.90 -11.52 -4.78
CA ARG A 155 -5.30 -10.52 -3.89
C ARG A 155 -3.80 -10.72 -3.70
N TYR A 156 -3.34 -11.97 -3.56
CA TYR A 156 -1.91 -12.25 -3.53
C TYR A 156 -1.22 -11.91 -4.83
N LEU A 157 -1.87 -12.17 -5.97
CA LEU A 157 -1.36 -11.77 -7.28
C LEU A 157 -1.24 -10.25 -7.39
N GLU A 158 -2.20 -9.46 -6.91
CA GLU A 158 -2.14 -7.99 -6.86
C GLU A 158 -0.95 -7.51 -6.03
N ILE A 159 -0.70 -8.10 -4.88
CA ILE A 159 0.49 -7.81 -4.07
C ILE A 159 1.75 -8.15 -4.89
N GLY A 160 1.80 -9.30 -5.56
CA GLY A 160 2.92 -9.72 -6.39
C GLY A 160 3.20 -8.75 -7.55
N ILE A 161 2.16 -8.29 -8.25
CA ILE A 161 2.25 -7.26 -9.30
C ILE A 161 2.86 -5.97 -8.74
N THR A 162 2.45 -5.59 -7.53
CA THR A 162 2.95 -4.39 -6.84
C THR A 162 4.42 -4.57 -6.43
N LEU A 163 4.80 -5.74 -5.90
CA LEU A 163 6.19 -6.07 -5.54
C LEU A 163 7.12 -6.05 -6.75
N ALA A 164 6.62 -6.42 -7.94
CA ALA A 164 7.40 -6.42 -9.17
C ALA A 164 7.89 -5.03 -9.58
N THR A 165 7.31 -3.96 -9.04
CA THR A 165 7.76 -2.57 -9.23
C THR A 165 8.92 -2.16 -8.31
N ASP A 166 9.51 -3.05 -7.51
CA ASP A 166 10.55 -2.77 -6.51
C ASP A 166 10.17 -1.61 -5.57
N PRO A 167 9.07 -1.72 -4.83
CA PRO A 167 8.67 -0.67 -3.93
C PRO A 167 9.64 -0.56 -2.74
N VAL A 168 9.79 0.65 -2.22
CA VAL A 168 10.38 0.96 -0.91
C VAL A 168 9.24 1.13 0.10
N ILE A 169 8.16 1.78 -0.34
CA ILE A 169 6.92 1.93 0.42
C ILE A 169 5.79 1.23 -0.36
N LEU A 170 5.13 0.31 0.31
CA LEU A 170 3.95 -0.40 -0.19
C LEU A 170 2.71 0.16 0.49
N LEU A 171 1.78 0.70 -0.30
CA LEU A 171 0.50 1.19 0.16
C LEU A 171 -0.58 0.15 -0.14
N LEU A 172 -1.14 -0.48 0.90
CA LEU A 172 -2.18 -1.51 0.79
C LEU A 172 -3.54 -0.93 1.18
N ASP A 173 -4.50 -0.97 0.27
CA ASP A 173 -5.85 -0.46 0.48
C ASP A 173 -6.82 -1.64 0.70
N GLU A 174 -7.22 -1.86 1.95
CA GLU A 174 -8.08 -2.96 2.40
C GLU A 174 -7.63 -4.35 1.90
N PRO A 175 -6.37 -4.77 2.21
CA PRO A 175 -5.82 -6.00 1.65
C PRO A 175 -6.56 -7.27 2.10
N THR A 176 -7.33 -7.23 3.18
CA THR A 176 -8.07 -8.38 3.71
C THR A 176 -9.57 -8.33 3.43
N ALA A 177 -10.07 -7.29 2.72
CA ALA A 177 -11.49 -7.15 2.44
C ALA A 177 -12.05 -8.36 1.67
N GLY A 178 -13.18 -8.91 2.15
CA GLY A 178 -13.87 -10.06 1.53
C GLY A 178 -13.19 -11.42 1.74
N MET A 179 -12.14 -11.50 2.56
CA MET A 179 -11.45 -12.74 2.89
C MET A 179 -12.11 -13.49 4.05
N THR A 180 -11.97 -14.80 4.03
CA THR A 180 -12.31 -15.64 5.19
C THR A 180 -11.30 -15.38 6.33
N PRO A 181 -11.66 -15.71 7.60
CA PRO A 181 -10.72 -15.57 8.72
C PRO A 181 -9.40 -16.33 8.55
N ALA A 182 -9.40 -17.43 7.81
CA ALA A 182 -8.17 -18.20 7.51
C ALA A 182 -7.29 -17.43 6.51
N GLU A 183 -7.86 -16.93 5.42
CA GLU A 183 -7.15 -16.12 4.41
C GLU A 183 -6.64 -14.82 5.02
N THR A 184 -7.42 -14.16 5.89
CA THR A 184 -6.99 -12.97 6.63
C THR A 184 -5.72 -13.24 7.44
N ARG A 185 -5.67 -14.35 8.18
CA ARG A 185 -4.47 -14.72 8.96
C ARG A 185 -3.24 -14.96 8.07
N GLU A 186 -3.41 -15.63 6.93
CA GLU A 186 -2.29 -15.85 6.00
C GLU A 186 -1.84 -14.54 5.35
N THR A 187 -2.77 -13.66 5.01
CA THR A 187 -2.45 -12.31 4.48
C THR A 187 -1.69 -11.48 5.52
N MET A 188 -2.09 -11.52 6.80
CA MET A 188 -1.34 -10.87 7.88
C MET A 188 0.11 -11.38 7.97
N LYS A 189 0.32 -12.70 7.89
CA LYS A 189 1.67 -13.29 7.88
C LYS A 189 2.48 -12.84 6.67
N LEU A 190 1.86 -12.79 5.49
CA LEU A 190 2.51 -12.28 4.28
C LEU A 190 2.94 -10.83 4.47
N ILE A 191 2.06 -9.94 4.95
CA ILE A 191 2.36 -8.53 5.20
C ILE A 191 3.51 -8.38 6.21
N GLN A 192 3.49 -9.14 7.31
CA GLN A 192 4.58 -9.14 8.31
C GLN A 192 5.91 -9.66 7.72
N LYS A 193 5.87 -10.66 6.83
CA LYS A 193 7.05 -11.14 6.10
C LYS A 193 7.62 -10.05 5.19
N LEU A 194 6.76 -9.35 4.43
CA LEU A 194 7.15 -8.27 3.54
C LEU A 194 7.72 -7.07 4.30
N ALA A 195 7.19 -6.75 5.48
CA ALA A 195 7.65 -5.65 6.31
C ALA A 195 9.09 -5.79 6.82
N LYS A 196 9.66 -6.99 6.78
CA LYS A 196 11.10 -7.20 7.06
C LYS A 196 12.02 -6.55 6.03
N LYS A 197 11.50 -6.23 4.84
CA LYS A 197 12.24 -5.67 3.71
C LYS A 197 11.67 -4.34 3.22
N LEU A 198 10.41 -4.04 3.53
CA LEU A 198 9.66 -2.91 3.01
C LEU A 198 9.04 -2.09 4.14
N THR A 199 8.78 -0.83 3.86
CA THR A 199 7.91 0.00 4.68
C THR A 199 6.48 -0.14 4.17
N ILE A 200 5.51 -0.36 5.04
CA ILE A 200 4.14 -0.66 4.62
C ILE A 200 3.16 0.31 5.28
N VAL A 201 2.27 0.88 4.49
CA VAL A 201 1.11 1.64 4.99
C VAL A 201 -0.15 0.90 4.57
N ILE A 202 -1.07 0.69 5.49
CA ILE A 202 -2.30 -0.09 5.28
C ILE A 202 -3.49 0.78 5.63
N VAL A 203 -4.49 0.84 4.76
CA VAL A 203 -5.85 1.23 5.15
C VAL A 203 -6.63 -0.04 5.45
N GLU A 204 -7.20 -0.13 6.63
CA GLU A 204 -8.02 -1.26 7.06
C GLU A 204 -9.15 -0.81 7.96
N HIS A 205 -10.23 -1.58 7.95
CA HIS A 205 -11.37 -1.42 8.84
C HIS A 205 -11.59 -2.64 9.74
N ASP A 206 -10.94 -3.77 9.45
CA ASP A 206 -10.88 -4.91 10.37
C ASP A 206 -9.86 -4.63 11.48
N MET A 207 -10.39 -4.31 12.66
CA MET A 207 -9.56 -3.98 13.81
C MET A 207 -8.70 -5.14 14.28
N SER A 208 -9.07 -6.40 14.00
CA SER A 208 -8.25 -7.57 14.34
C SER A 208 -6.94 -7.57 13.54
N VAL A 209 -6.99 -7.18 12.28
CA VAL A 209 -5.83 -7.00 11.42
C VAL A 209 -4.99 -5.82 11.92
N VAL A 210 -5.63 -4.66 12.15
CA VAL A 210 -4.95 -3.45 12.61
C VAL A 210 -4.17 -3.70 13.89
N TRP A 211 -4.80 -4.31 14.91
CA TRP A 211 -4.14 -4.62 16.19
C TRP A 211 -3.06 -5.70 16.05
N GLY A 212 -3.22 -6.62 15.09
CA GLY A 212 -2.34 -7.78 14.95
C GLY A 212 -1.02 -7.50 14.24
N ILE A 213 -0.96 -6.48 13.37
CA ILE A 213 0.23 -6.26 12.53
C ILE A 213 0.83 -4.86 12.60
N SER A 214 0.10 -3.85 13.10
CA SER A 214 0.58 -2.47 13.07
C SER A 214 1.64 -2.21 14.14
N HIS A 215 2.70 -1.51 13.76
CA HIS A 215 3.63 -0.92 14.71
C HIS A 215 3.10 0.41 15.25
N TYR A 216 2.41 1.18 14.39
CA TYR A 216 1.85 2.47 14.73
C TYR A 216 0.57 2.71 13.93
N ILE A 217 -0.35 3.49 14.47
CA ILE A 217 -1.67 3.73 13.89
C ILE A 217 -1.91 5.23 13.81
N THR A 218 -2.42 5.69 12.67
CA THR A 218 -2.94 7.04 12.46
C THR A 218 -4.44 6.94 12.30
N VAL A 219 -5.19 7.66 13.12
CA VAL A 219 -6.66 7.74 13.06
C VAL A 219 -7.05 9.01 12.35
N LEU A 220 -7.76 8.89 11.23
CA LEU A 220 -8.35 10.01 10.51
C LEU A 220 -9.83 10.17 10.86
N HIS A 221 -10.26 11.41 11.03
CA HIS A 221 -11.65 11.80 11.21
C HIS A 221 -11.91 13.15 10.52
N ASN A 222 -12.96 13.24 9.70
CA ASN A 222 -13.32 14.46 8.96
C ASN A 222 -12.14 15.09 8.20
N GLY A 223 -11.30 14.26 7.56
CA GLY A 223 -10.15 14.71 6.78
C GLY A 223 -8.91 15.11 7.57
N ALA A 224 -8.94 15.08 8.90
CA ALA A 224 -7.82 15.47 9.77
C ALA A 224 -7.33 14.28 10.62
N THR A 225 -6.12 14.40 11.17
CA THR A 225 -5.60 13.42 12.15
C THR A 225 -6.28 13.65 13.49
N LEU A 226 -7.00 12.63 13.97
CA LEU A 226 -7.62 12.63 15.30
C LEU A 226 -6.64 12.18 16.38
N ALA A 227 -5.92 11.10 16.11
CA ALA A 227 -4.95 10.52 17.05
C ALA A 227 -3.88 9.74 16.30
N GLU A 228 -2.70 9.62 16.92
CA GLU A 228 -1.61 8.76 16.47
C GLU A 228 -0.99 8.05 17.68
N GLY A 229 -0.60 6.80 17.52
CA GLY A 229 0.02 6.03 18.60
C GLY A 229 0.24 4.57 18.24
N THR A 230 0.81 3.85 19.19
CA THR A 230 0.89 2.37 19.15
C THR A 230 -0.51 1.76 19.30
N PRO A 231 -0.71 0.49 18.91
CA PRO A 231 -2.00 -0.17 19.05
C PRO A 231 -2.61 -0.06 20.48
N PRO A 232 -1.85 -0.27 21.59
CA PRO A 232 -2.39 -0.09 22.93
C PRO A 232 -2.82 1.36 23.24
N GLU A 233 -2.06 2.37 22.79
CA GLU A 233 -2.40 3.79 22.99
C GLU A 233 -3.69 4.16 22.26
N ILE A 234 -3.83 3.76 21.00
CA ILE A 234 -5.04 4.01 20.19
C ILE A 234 -6.26 3.29 20.75
N LYS A 235 -6.10 2.03 21.19
CA LYS A 235 -7.18 1.26 21.81
C LYS A 235 -7.74 1.92 23.09
N ASN A 236 -6.89 2.63 23.82
CA ASN A 236 -7.25 3.28 25.07
C ASN A 236 -7.59 4.78 24.91
N ASN A 237 -7.55 5.31 23.68
CA ASN A 237 -7.86 6.72 23.41
C ASN A 237 -9.38 6.96 23.39
N ASP A 238 -9.86 7.84 24.27
CA ASP A 238 -11.29 8.11 24.44
C ASP A 238 -11.91 8.83 23.22
N ASP A 239 -11.16 9.68 22.52
CA ASP A 239 -11.64 10.34 21.31
C ASP A 239 -11.82 9.33 20.18
N VAL A 240 -10.89 8.38 20.05
CA VAL A 240 -11.00 7.27 19.08
C VAL A 240 -12.21 6.40 19.41
N ARG A 241 -12.39 6.04 20.70
CA ARG A 241 -13.54 5.24 21.14
C ARG A 241 -14.85 5.95 20.82
N ARG A 242 -14.95 7.25 21.08
CA ARG A 242 -16.16 8.03 20.75
C ARG A 242 -16.50 8.01 19.27
N VAL A 243 -15.50 8.15 18.41
CA VAL A 243 -15.69 8.15 16.94
C VAL A 243 -16.12 6.77 16.41
N TYR A 244 -15.62 5.68 17.01
CA TYR A 244 -15.97 4.32 16.60
C TYR A 244 -17.19 3.74 17.29
N LEU A 245 -17.46 4.14 18.55
CA LEU A 245 -18.55 3.60 19.40
C LEU A 245 -19.71 4.59 19.56
N GLY A 246 -19.49 5.88 19.33
CA GLY A 246 -20.47 6.96 19.58
C GLY A 246 -21.44 7.23 18.43
N GLY A 247 -21.53 6.36 17.47
CA GLY A 247 -22.47 6.43 16.34
C GLY A 247 -23.84 5.79 16.58
N HIS A 248 -24.32 5.78 17.84
CA HIS A 248 -25.68 5.36 18.21
C HIS A 248 -26.36 6.44 19.02
#